data_11e79b18f68ab8a2d87c1d4214eb65bd
#
_entry.id   11e79b18f68ab8a2d87c1d4214eb65bd
#
_cell.length_a   1.000
_cell.length_b   1.000
_cell.length_c   1.000
_cell.angle_alpha   90.00
_cell.angle_beta   90.00
_cell.angle_gamma   90.00
#
_symmetry.space_group_name_H-M   'P 1'
#
loop_
_entity.id
_entity.type
_entity.pdbx_description
1 polymer ?
#
loop_
_entity_poly.entity_id
_entity_poly.type
_entity_poly.pdbx_seq_one_letter_code
_entity_poly.pdbx_strand_id
1 'polypeptide(L)'
;RYQWKKTVGELKDRKYIPNLWAFQDDRNFRKDLDVKRPDAHYGQSYGIGFYEYFVLCELLGAKPLPVLGMGAACQFRTTELVPIDNEEFQEFVQDALDLIEFANGPVESKWGGLRAKMGHPQPFGLEMLAIGNEQWETKYVDIFERHVQFEKAIHAVYPKMKLLGTAGPSVENTLYDLAWDFYRKGQKENPDFVYAVDEHYYVSPQWMYDHIAFYDNYPREIGVFAGEYAAHTEDKENTMEAALAEAAFMTGLEKNAGVIKLASYAPLFNRIGHSQWKPDMIWFDDREVYLTPNYYVQKLYANHVGDHTLQLNGQDEALRKDGIYVTASETKEGKLILKAVNTTEDAFLLPVEGADGQPLTGAAKVWVLETAGEKPADKPEPSKVAECALELNGSIRLAPKSFTVLEV
;
A
#
# COMPACT_ATOMS: atom_id res chain seq x y z
N ARG A 1 8.84 12.96 4.02
CA ARG A 1 8.92 13.71 2.75
C ARG A 1 7.99 14.91 2.74
N TYR A 2 6.71 14.77 3.08
CA TYR A 2 5.76 15.88 3.14
C TYR A 2 5.79 16.57 4.50
N GLN A 3 5.96 17.88 4.47
CA GLN A 3 5.67 18.72 5.61
C GLN A 3 4.21 19.16 5.51
N TRP A 4 3.33 18.42 6.15
CA TRP A 4 1.88 18.55 5.98
C TRP A 4 1.35 19.99 6.23
N LYS A 5 1.94 20.74 7.16
CA LYS A 5 1.57 22.14 7.44
C LYS A 5 1.71 23.08 6.24
N LYS A 6 2.59 22.76 5.28
CA LYS A 6 2.73 23.52 4.03
C LYS A 6 1.65 23.20 3.00
N THR A 7 0.86 22.16 3.24
CA THR A 7 -0.14 21.64 2.30
C THR A 7 -1.58 21.95 2.70
N VAL A 8 -1.79 22.64 3.82
CA VAL A 8 -3.10 23.02 4.34
C VAL A 8 -3.27 24.53 4.43
N GLY A 9 -4.49 25.01 4.67
CA GLY A 9 -4.83 26.43 4.64
C GLY A 9 -5.30 26.90 3.26
N GLU A 10 -5.35 28.21 3.04
CA GLU A 10 -5.76 28.77 1.75
C GLU A 10 -4.74 28.45 0.65
N LEU A 11 -5.21 28.17 -0.56
CA LEU A 11 -4.34 27.78 -1.69
C LEU A 11 -3.21 28.80 -1.97
N LYS A 12 -3.50 30.09 -1.82
CA LYS A 12 -2.50 31.17 -2.03
C LYS A 12 -1.33 31.12 -1.03
N ASP A 13 -1.52 30.49 0.14
CA ASP A 13 -0.54 30.41 1.22
C ASP A 13 0.26 29.09 1.19
N ARG A 14 -0.15 28.13 0.35
CA ARG A 14 0.54 26.87 0.16
C ARG A 14 1.74 27.06 -0.72
N LYS A 15 2.91 26.71 -0.21
CA LYS A 15 4.17 26.96 -0.91
C LYS A 15 4.52 25.84 -1.86
N TYR A 16 4.86 26.19 -3.10
CA TYR A 16 5.50 25.26 -4.02
C TYR A 16 6.82 24.76 -3.44
N ILE A 17 7.06 23.45 -3.54
CA ILE A 17 8.33 22.81 -3.19
C ILE A 17 8.91 22.18 -4.46
N PRO A 18 10.11 22.59 -4.89
CA PRO A 18 10.74 22.09 -6.10
C PRO A 18 11.31 20.67 -5.94
N ASN A 19 11.54 20.21 -4.71
CA ASN A 19 12.14 18.92 -4.43
C ASN A 19 11.40 18.20 -3.28
N LEU A 20 10.87 17.00 -3.57
CA LEU A 20 10.16 16.17 -2.59
C LEU A 20 11.07 15.29 -1.74
N TRP A 21 12.33 15.13 -2.14
CA TRP A 21 13.24 14.17 -1.55
C TRP A 21 14.01 14.73 -0.36
N ALA A 22 14.02 16.06 -0.21
CA ALA A 22 14.71 16.79 0.84
C ALA A 22 13.75 17.74 1.58
N PHE A 23 14.15 18.21 2.76
CA PHE A 23 13.41 19.22 3.54
C PHE A 23 13.68 20.63 3.03
N GLN A 24 14.86 20.84 2.53
CA GLN A 24 15.33 22.08 1.92
C GLN A 24 15.44 21.92 0.40
N ASP A 25 15.90 22.94 -0.26
CA ASP A 25 16.18 22.89 -1.69
C ASP A 25 17.37 21.94 -2.02
N ASP A 26 17.76 21.85 -3.25
CA ASP A 26 18.69 20.85 -3.81
C ASP A 26 20.12 20.82 -3.22
N ARG A 27 20.42 21.60 -2.18
CA ARG A 27 21.78 21.78 -1.66
C ARG A 27 22.42 20.49 -1.14
N ASN A 28 21.63 19.57 -0.61
CA ASN A 28 22.10 18.33 -0.01
C ASN A 28 21.81 17.09 -0.86
N PHE A 29 21.52 17.27 -2.13
CA PHE A 29 21.23 16.17 -3.03
C PHE A 29 22.47 15.31 -3.23
N ARG A 30 22.30 13.98 -3.18
CA ARG A 30 23.41 13.04 -3.44
C ARG A 30 23.82 13.10 -4.90
N LYS A 31 24.97 13.70 -5.16
CA LYS A 31 25.56 13.82 -6.52
C LYS A 31 26.08 12.49 -7.08
N ASP A 32 26.36 11.52 -6.21
CA ASP A 32 26.80 10.17 -6.55
C ASP A 32 25.66 9.29 -7.09
N LEU A 33 24.43 9.58 -6.72
CA LEU A 33 23.26 9.04 -7.37
C LEU A 33 22.98 9.89 -8.58
N ASP A 34 23.62 9.55 -9.69
CA ASP A 34 23.53 10.23 -10.95
C ASP A 34 22.05 10.40 -11.41
N VAL A 35 21.40 11.40 -10.88
CA VAL A 35 20.11 11.84 -11.38
C VAL A 35 20.39 12.58 -12.69
N LYS A 36 20.73 11.81 -13.72
CA LYS A 36 20.99 12.29 -15.09
C LYS A 36 19.78 12.96 -15.76
N ARG A 37 18.72 13.21 -15.00
CA ARG A 37 17.50 13.82 -15.50
C ARG A 37 17.34 15.21 -14.87
N PRO A 38 17.68 16.29 -15.58
CA PRO A 38 17.36 17.65 -15.13
C PRO A 38 15.86 17.87 -14.93
N ASP A 39 15.02 16.99 -15.53
CA ASP A 39 13.56 16.94 -15.46
C ASP A 39 13.01 16.04 -14.35
N ALA A 40 13.86 15.36 -13.58
CA ALA A 40 13.46 14.47 -12.49
C ALA A 40 13.17 15.19 -11.16
N HIS A 41 12.94 16.50 -11.18
CA HIS A 41 12.50 17.23 -10.00
C HIS A 41 11.00 17.12 -9.84
N TYR A 42 10.56 16.39 -8.81
CA TYR A 42 9.16 16.40 -8.40
C TYR A 42 8.83 17.73 -7.72
N GLY A 43 8.39 18.70 -8.50
CA GLY A 43 7.81 19.91 -7.94
C GLY A 43 6.36 19.68 -7.55
N GLN A 44 5.92 20.26 -6.43
CA GLN A 44 4.52 20.24 -6.01
C GLN A 44 4.01 21.61 -5.61
N SER A 45 2.83 21.94 -6.11
CA SER A 45 2.12 23.18 -5.78
C SER A 45 1.28 23.06 -4.51
N TYR A 46 1.05 21.83 -4.03
CA TYR A 46 0.11 21.52 -2.94
C TYR A 46 -1.33 22.01 -3.17
N GLY A 47 -1.75 22.11 -4.42
CA GLY A 47 -3.16 22.27 -4.77
C GLY A 47 -4.03 21.14 -4.23
N ILE A 48 -3.44 19.93 -4.12
CA ILE A 48 -3.95 18.82 -3.33
C ILE A 48 -2.97 18.58 -2.20
N GLY A 49 -3.43 18.65 -0.95
CA GLY A 49 -2.64 18.44 0.25
C GLY A 49 -3.33 17.50 1.24
N PHE A 50 -2.87 17.50 2.49
CA PHE A 50 -3.40 16.56 3.51
C PHE A 50 -4.91 16.75 3.74
N TYR A 51 -5.41 17.97 3.74
CA TYR A 51 -6.85 18.20 3.86
C TYR A 51 -7.63 17.50 2.75
N GLU A 52 -7.23 17.68 1.51
CA GLU A 52 -7.91 17.10 0.35
C GLU A 52 -7.78 15.57 0.34
N TYR A 53 -6.66 15.01 0.81
CA TYR A 53 -6.54 13.54 0.98
C TYR A 53 -7.44 13.01 2.08
N PHE A 54 -7.62 13.71 3.20
CA PHE A 54 -8.58 13.31 4.23
C PHE A 54 -10.02 13.35 3.69
N VAL A 55 -10.39 14.41 2.96
CA VAL A 55 -11.71 14.51 2.30
C VAL A 55 -11.89 13.38 1.27
N LEU A 56 -10.86 13.06 0.49
CA LEU A 56 -10.90 11.94 -0.46
C LEU A 56 -11.13 10.60 0.25
N CYS A 57 -10.44 10.34 1.36
CA CYS A 57 -10.67 9.13 2.16
C CYS A 57 -12.13 9.05 2.63
N GLU A 58 -12.68 10.14 3.14
CA GLU A 58 -14.09 10.19 3.59
C GLU A 58 -15.06 9.91 2.43
N LEU A 59 -14.86 10.53 1.26
CA LEU A 59 -15.68 10.32 0.06
C LEU A 59 -15.62 8.87 -0.44
N LEU A 60 -14.50 8.20 -0.26
CA LEU A 60 -14.32 6.79 -0.61
C LEU A 60 -14.78 5.82 0.49
N GLY A 61 -15.19 6.32 1.66
CA GLY A 61 -15.47 5.47 2.82
C GLY A 61 -14.21 4.79 3.39
N ALA A 62 -13.03 5.31 3.09
CA ALA A 62 -11.74 4.78 3.53
C ALA A 62 -11.23 5.52 4.77
N LYS A 63 -10.45 4.83 5.61
CA LYS A 63 -9.74 5.46 6.73
C LYS A 63 -8.44 6.08 6.25
N PRO A 64 -8.09 7.31 6.69
CA PRO A 64 -6.82 7.93 6.34
C PRO A 64 -5.65 7.27 7.10
N LEU A 65 -4.53 7.08 6.39
CA LEU A 65 -3.24 6.67 6.95
C LEU A 65 -2.15 7.61 6.42
N PRO A 66 -1.91 8.74 7.08
CA PRO A 66 -0.80 9.62 6.71
C PRO A 66 0.55 9.01 7.12
N VAL A 67 1.57 9.24 6.28
CA VAL A 67 2.96 8.86 6.54
C VAL A 67 3.78 10.12 6.74
N LEU A 68 4.38 10.29 7.91
CA LEU A 68 5.14 11.48 8.28
C LEU A 68 6.64 11.25 8.25
N GLY A 69 7.38 12.30 7.88
CA GLY A 69 8.83 12.30 8.00
C GLY A 69 9.29 12.37 9.46
N MET A 70 10.35 11.65 9.76
CA MET A 70 10.99 11.60 11.09
C MET A 70 12.27 12.43 11.19
N GLY A 71 12.41 13.47 10.37
CA GLY A 71 13.62 14.30 10.32
C GLY A 71 14.78 13.67 9.54
N ALA A 72 14.54 12.55 8.85
CA ALA A 72 15.47 11.95 7.89
C ALA A 72 14.85 12.01 6.49
N ALA A 73 15.57 12.59 5.53
CA ALA A 73 15.12 12.64 4.14
C ALA A 73 15.31 11.27 3.45
N CYS A 74 15.00 11.19 2.15
CA CYS A 74 15.17 9.95 1.39
C CYS A 74 16.67 9.58 1.31
N GLN A 75 17.07 8.50 2.00
CA GLN A 75 18.47 8.08 2.09
C GLN A 75 19.09 7.64 0.75
N PHE A 76 18.27 7.32 -0.25
CA PHE A 76 18.75 7.10 -1.62
C PHE A 76 19.10 8.39 -2.37
N ARG A 77 18.51 9.53 -1.97
CA ARG A 77 18.59 10.78 -2.75
C ARG A 77 19.43 11.85 -2.10
N THR A 78 19.54 11.84 -0.77
CA THR A 78 20.19 12.91 -0.02
C THR A 78 20.76 12.38 1.29
N THR A 79 21.71 13.11 1.85
CA THR A 79 22.28 12.89 3.19
C THR A 79 21.66 13.81 4.23
N GLU A 80 20.57 14.51 3.88
CA GLU A 80 19.94 15.47 4.78
C GLU A 80 19.30 14.75 5.98
N LEU A 81 19.74 15.15 7.15
CA LEU A 81 19.30 14.60 8.43
C LEU A 81 19.25 15.73 9.45
N VAL A 82 18.14 15.85 10.14
CA VAL A 82 18.00 16.75 11.30
C VAL A 82 18.55 16.00 12.53
N PRO A 83 19.57 16.50 13.21
CA PRO A 83 20.09 15.86 14.43
C PRO A 83 19.01 15.71 15.50
N ILE A 84 18.99 14.56 16.20
CA ILE A 84 17.92 14.22 17.16
C ILE A 84 17.90 15.11 18.41
N ASP A 85 19.05 15.66 18.75
CA ASP A 85 19.25 16.59 19.87
C ASP A 85 18.97 18.06 19.50
N ASN A 86 18.58 18.33 18.23
CA ASN A 86 18.25 19.67 17.77
C ASN A 86 16.77 20.01 18.04
N GLU A 87 16.50 21.28 18.36
CA GLU A 87 15.13 21.79 18.49
C GLU A 87 14.28 21.54 17.23
N GLU A 88 14.89 21.62 16.03
CA GLU A 88 14.24 21.32 14.75
C GLU A 88 13.68 19.88 14.72
N PHE A 89 14.32 18.90 15.34
CA PHE A 89 13.77 17.55 15.44
C PHE A 89 12.48 17.53 16.26
N GLN A 90 12.41 18.30 17.33
CA GLN A 90 11.20 18.41 18.15
C GLN A 90 10.04 19.04 17.37
N GLU A 91 10.32 19.87 16.36
CA GLU A 91 9.28 20.37 15.45
C GLU A 91 8.65 19.23 14.62
N PHE A 92 9.42 18.23 14.18
CA PHE A 92 8.87 17.05 13.49
C PHE A 92 7.96 16.24 14.42
N VAL A 93 8.36 16.04 15.67
CA VAL A 93 7.52 15.37 16.68
C VAL A 93 6.23 16.16 16.93
N GLN A 94 6.34 17.48 17.10
CA GLN A 94 5.18 18.36 17.27
C GLN A 94 4.28 18.37 16.03
N ASP A 95 4.84 18.26 14.83
CA ASP A 95 4.08 18.15 13.57
C ASP A 95 3.17 16.92 13.55
N ALA A 96 3.59 15.81 14.15
CA ALA A 96 2.74 14.63 14.28
C ALA A 96 1.56 14.86 15.23
N LEU A 97 1.81 15.47 16.40
CA LEU A 97 0.76 15.84 17.35
C LEU A 97 -0.23 16.83 16.74
N ASP A 98 0.28 17.84 16.06
CA ASP A 98 -0.52 18.86 15.39
C ASP A 98 -1.38 18.27 14.25
N LEU A 99 -0.88 17.25 13.52
CA LEU A 99 -1.67 16.58 12.48
C LEU A 99 -2.82 15.78 13.08
N ILE A 100 -2.59 15.10 14.20
CA ILE A 100 -3.65 14.38 14.90
C ILE A 100 -4.71 15.37 15.40
N GLU A 101 -4.29 16.51 15.95
CA GLU A 101 -5.22 17.60 16.34
C GLU A 101 -5.94 18.16 15.11
N PHE A 102 -5.26 18.37 13.99
CA PHE A 102 -5.91 18.82 12.74
C PHE A 102 -6.99 17.84 12.29
N ALA A 103 -6.70 16.54 12.32
CA ALA A 103 -7.64 15.52 11.88
C ALA A 103 -8.80 15.31 12.88
N ASN A 104 -8.52 15.29 14.17
CA ASN A 104 -9.44 14.82 15.21
C ASN A 104 -9.83 15.87 16.25
N GLY A 105 -9.08 16.97 16.38
CA GLY A 105 -9.28 17.98 17.41
C GLY A 105 -10.60 18.75 17.27
N PRO A 106 -11.10 19.32 18.37
CA PRO A 106 -12.31 20.14 18.37
C PRO A 106 -12.08 21.45 17.58
N VAL A 107 -13.16 22.08 17.13
CA VAL A 107 -13.10 23.32 16.32
C VAL A 107 -12.53 24.52 17.11
N GLU A 108 -12.53 24.45 18.41
CA GLU A 108 -11.94 25.46 19.32
C GLU A 108 -10.43 25.35 19.42
N SER A 109 -9.86 24.19 19.05
CA SER A 109 -8.42 24.00 19.03
C SER A 109 -7.77 24.70 17.85
N LYS A 110 -6.46 24.91 17.90
CA LYS A 110 -5.73 25.59 16.84
C LYS A 110 -5.90 24.91 15.48
N TRP A 111 -5.63 23.61 15.43
CA TRP A 111 -5.60 22.87 14.17
C TRP A 111 -6.97 22.33 13.77
N GLY A 112 -7.82 21.94 14.72
CA GLY A 112 -9.23 21.64 14.46
C GLY A 112 -9.99 22.87 13.97
N GLY A 113 -9.67 24.07 14.48
CA GLY A 113 -10.20 25.34 13.99
C GLY A 113 -9.74 25.66 12.55
N LEU A 114 -8.51 25.31 12.17
CA LEU A 114 -8.05 25.44 10.78
C LEU A 114 -8.83 24.48 9.85
N ARG A 115 -8.99 23.20 10.25
CA ARG A 115 -9.81 22.24 9.51
C ARG A 115 -11.22 22.78 9.27
N ALA A 116 -11.85 23.33 10.32
CA ALA A 116 -13.20 23.91 10.22
C ALA A 116 -13.26 25.10 9.26
N LYS A 117 -12.26 26.00 9.30
CA LYS A 117 -12.13 27.13 8.34
C LYS A 117 -11.94 26.66 6.91
N MET A 118 -11.32 25.51 6.69
CA MET A 118 -11.17 24.90 5.36
C MET A 118 -12.46 24.22 4.87
N GLY A 119 -13.53 24.21 5.69
CA GLY A 119 -14.86 23.72 5.30
C GLY A 119 -15.25 22.40 5.95
N HIS A 120 -14.43 21.81 6.84
CA HIS A 120 -14.71 20.54 7.47
C HIS A 120 -14.67 20.63 9.01
N PRO A 121 -15.78 21.05 9.69
CA PRO A 121 -15.79 21.18 11.14
C PRO A 121 -15.76 19.83 11.88
N GLN A 122 -16.21 18.74 11.25
CA GLN A 122 -16.22 17.42 11.87
C GLN A 122 -14.83 16.79 11.86
N PRO A 123 -14.47 15.94 12.86
CA PRO A 123 -13.25 15.14 12.81
C PRO A 123 -13.22 14.16 11.64
N PHE A 124 -12.07 13.92 11.05
CA PHE A 124 -11.86 12.91 10.02
C PHE A 124 -11.74 11.47 10.57
N GLY A 125 -11.61 11.32 11.89
CA GLY A 125 -11.50 10.00 12.53
C GLY A 125 -10.16 9.30 12.25
N LEU A 126 -9.05 10.02 12.30
CA LEU A 126 -7.72 9.46 12.15
C LEU A 126 -7.42 8.48 13.29
N GLU A 127 -7.14 7.22 12.95
CA GLU A 127 -6.84 6.14 13.90
C GLU A 127 -5.40 5.64 13.79
N MET A 128 -4.73 5.89 12.66
CA MET A 128 -3.42 5.34 12.31
C MET A 128 -2.48 6.42 11.80
N LEU A 129 -1.20 6.31 12.13
CA LEU A 129 -0.15 7.23 11.69
C LEU A 129 1.14 6.46 11.46
N ALA A 130 1.75 6.59 10.28
CA ALA A 130 3.05 6.00 10.00
C ALA A 130 4.18 7.01 10.25
N ILE A 131 5.25 6.53 10.88
CA ILE A 131 6.44 7.30 11.23
C ILE A 131 7.60 6.84 10.36
N GLY A 132 8.02 7.71 9.45
CA GLY A 132 9.04 7.42 8.46
C GLY A 132 8.49 6.77 7.19
N ASN A 133 9.29 6.81 6.12
CA ASN A 133 9.01 6.18 4.82
C ASN A 133 10.31 5.71 4.19
N GLU A 134 10.50 4.41 4.10
CA GLU A 134 11.71 3.77 3.54
C GLU A 134 13.02 4.13 4.25
N GLN A 135 12.97 4.68 5.45
CA GLN A 135 14.18 4.89 6.22
C GLN A 135 14.69 3.56 6.80
N TRP A 136 16.02 3.49 6.94
CA TRP A 136 16.70 2.37 7.59
C TRP A 136 17.78 2.85 8.54
N GLU A 137 18.02 2.05 9.58
CA GLU A 137 19.03 2.33 10.58
C GLU A 137 20.43 2.23 9.99
N THR A 138 21.29 3.16 10.32
CA THR A 138 22.72 3.10 10.03
C THR A 138 23.50 3.71 11.18
N LYS A 139 24.83 3.57 11.18
CA LYS A 139 25.66 4.26 12.16
C LYS A 139 25.58 5.80 12.11
N TYR A 140 24.94 6.36 11.10
CA TYR A 140 24.78 7.82 10.92
C TYR A 140 23.34 8.28 10.97
N VAL A 141 22.37 7.38 10.90
CA VAL A 141 20.94 7.68 10.87
C VAL A 141 20.25 6.79 11.90
N ASP A 142 19.82 7.41 12.96
CA ASP A 142 19.28 6.84 14.20
C ASP A 142 17.75 6.73 14.16
N ILE A 143 17.21 5.96 13.21
CA ILE A 143 15.75 5.88 12.99
C ILE A 143 15.03 5.24 14.20
N PHE A 144 15.68 4.32 14.89
CA PHE A 144 15.05 3.64 16.02
C PHE A 144 14.82 4.58 17.19
N GLU A 145 15.81 5.41 17.54
CA GLU A 145 15.64 6.42 18.60
C GLU A 145 14.59 7.46 18.19
N ARG A 146 14.55 7.87 16.92
CA ARG A 146 13.50 8.76 16.39
C ARG A 146 12.12 8.16 16.59
N HIS A 147 11.93 6.90 16.19
CA HIS A 147 10.64 6.22 16.38
C HIS A 147 10.23 6.21 17.85
N VAL A 148 11.14 5.89 18.77
CA VAL A 148 10.88 5.90 20.23
C VAL A 148 10.41 7.27 20.70
N GLN A 149 11.03 8.36 20.23
CA GLN A 149 10.63 9.71 20.64
C GLN A 149 9.25 10.09 20.10
N PHE A 150 8.93 9.76 18.85
CA PHE A 150 7.59 9.93 18.29
C PHE A 150 6.54 9.12 19.07
N GLU A 151 6.81 7.84 19.31
CA GLU A 151 5.91 6.95 20.04
C GLU A 151 5.58 7.52 21.42
N LYS A 152 6.59 7.85 22.22
CA LYS A 152 6.40 8.41 23.57
C LYS A 152 5.61 9.71 23.55
N ALA A 153 5.91 10.62 22.64
CA ALA A 153 5.22 11.90 22.54
C ALA A 153 3.76 11.72 22.12
N ILE A 154 3.51 10.88 21.11
CA ILE A 154 2.15 10.65 20.60
C ILE A 154 1.31 9.92 21.63
N HIS A 155 1.78 8.83 22.22
CA HIS A 155 1.00 8.05 23.18
C HIS A 155 0.79 8.78 24.52
N ALA A 156 1.64 9.74 24.87
CA ALA A 156 1.40 10.62 26.03
C ALA A 156 0.13 11.48 25.86
N VAL A 157 -0.25 11.82 24.63
CA VAL A 157 -1.41 12.69 24.33
C VAL A 157 -2.56 11.88 23.71
N TYR A 158 -2.23 10.94 22.83
CA TYR A 158 -3.17 10.13 22.06
C TYR A 158 -2.90 8.62 22.25
N PRO A 159 -3.17 8.05 23.43
CA PRO A 159 -2.75 6.68 23.79
C PRO A 159 -3.38 5.56 22.93
N LYS A 160 -4.40 5.87 22.14
CA LYS A 160 -5.06 4.91 21.25
C LYS A 160 -4.62 5.03 19.78
N MET A 161 -3.71 5.96 19.45
CA MET A 161 -3.21 6.12 18.09
C MET A 161 -2.39 4.90 17.70
N LYS A 162 -2.78 4.24 16.62
CA LYS A 162 -2.03 3.11 16.08
C LYS A 162 -0.84 3.63 15.27
N LEU A 163 0.37 3.32 15.71
CA LEU A 163 1.59 3.73 15.03
C LEU A 163 2.10 2.65 14.11
N LEU A 164 2.57 3.04 12.93
CA LEU A 164 3.26 2.17 12.00
C LEU A 164 4.73 2.59 11.91
N GLY A 165 5.61 1.59 11.93
CA GLY A 165 7.05 1.77 11.73
C GLY A 165 7.45 1.48 10.29
N THR A 166 8.73 1.68 9.96
CA THR A 166 9.28 1.42 8.62
C THR A 166 10.39 0.38 8.68
N ALA A 167 10.38 -0.60 7.77
CA ALA A 167 11.45 -1.61 7.62
C ALA A 167 12.42 -1.29 6.46
N GLY A 168 12.38 -0.06 5.94
CA GLY A 168 13.20 0.35 4.81
C GLY A 168 12.54 0.11 3.45
N PRO A 169 13.31 0.22 2.35
CA PRO A 169 12.78 0.21 0.98
C PRO A 169 12.69 -1.17 0.35
N SER A 170 13.06 -2.22 1.06
CA SER A 170 13.08 -3.60 0.54
C SER A 170 13.12 -4.62 1.67
N VAL A 171 12.68 -5.83 1.38
CA VAL A 171 12.66 -6.98 2.29
C VAL A 171 13.88 -7.89 2.11
N GLU A 172 14.06 -8.90 2.98
CA GLU A 172 15.06 -9.96 2.86
C GLU A 172 16.51 -9.45 2.85
N ASN A 173 16.83 -8.51 3.71
CA ASN A 173 18.18 -8.01 3.89
C ASN A 173 18.45 -7.67 5.36
N THR A 174 19.73 -7.50 5.70
CA THR A 174 20.16 -7.25 7.09
C THR A 174 19.51 -6.01 7.72
N LEU A 175 19.23 -4.96 6.96
CA LEU A 175 18.61 -3.73 7.49
C LEU A 175 17.13 -3.95 7.79
N TYR A 176 16.46 -4.73 6.97
CA TYR A 176 15.11 -5.18 7.21
C TYR A 176 15.01 -6.05 8.47
N ASP A 177 15.90 -7.05 8.62
CA ASP A 177 15.96 -7.90 9.81
C ASP A 177 16.19 -7.08 11.08
N LEU A 178 17.10 -6.10 11.02
CA LEU A 178 17.42 -5.19 12.12
C LEU A 178 16.20 -4.35 12.55
N ALA A 179 15.42 -3.87 11.58
CA ALA A 179 14.20 -3.13 11.86
C ALA A 179 13.15 -4.02 12.55
N TRP A 180 12.94 -5.22 12.06
CA TRP A 180 12.01 -6.17 12.70
C TRP A 180 12.44 -6.57 14.11
N ASP A 181 13.73 -6.78 14.36
CA ASP A 181 14.25 -7.07 15.70
C ASP A 181 14.00 -5.90 16.66
N PHE A 182 14.18 -4.67 16.19
CA PHE A 182 13.86 -3.47 16.97
C PHE A 182 12.38 -3.42 17.35
N TYR A 183 11.46 -3.55 16.37
CA TYR A 183 10.03 -3.48 16.66
C TYR A 183 9.54 -4.62 17.53
N ARG A 184 10.04 -5.86 17.34
CA ARG A 184 9.73 -7.00 18.20
C ARG A 184 10.18 -6.80 19.62
N LYS A 185 11.35 -6.18 19.82
CA LYS A 185 11.85 -5.84 21.14
C LYS A 185 10.97 -4.78 21.82
N GLY A 186 10.67 -3.68 21.13
CA GLY A 186 9.78 -2.63 21.63
C GLY A 186 8.40 -3.15 22.00
N GLN A 187 7.81 -4.01 21.16
CA GLN A 187 6.49 -4.60 21.38
C GLN A 187 6.43 -5.51 22.62
N LYS A 188 7.53 -6.20 22.95
CA LYS A 188 7.61 -7.00 24.20
C LYS A 188 7.63 -6.13 25.45
N GLU A 189 8.20 -4.93 25.36
CA GLU A 189 8.30 -3.98 26.46
C GLU A 189 7.00 -3.13 26.60
N ASN A 190 6.38 -2.78 25.45
CA ASN A 190 5.15 -2.02 25.37
C ASN A 190 4.22 -2.62 24.29
N PRO A 191 3.10 -3.28 24.65
CA PRO A 191 2.18 -3.89 23.68
C PRO A 191 1.57 -2.92 22.65
N ASP A 192 1.58 -1.62 22.93
CA ASP A 192 1.08 -0.58 22.03
C ASP A 192 2.21 0.14 21.27
N PHE A 193 3.46 -0.38 21.33
CA PHE A 193 4.63 0.25 20.74
C PHE A 193 4.51 0.47 19.23
N VAL A 194 4.02 -0.54 18.53
CA VAL A 194 3.78 -0.48 17.08
C VAL A 194 2.59 -1.37 16.70
N TYR A 195 1.70 -0.84 15.88
CA TYR A 195 0.55 -1.59 15.35
C TYR A 195 0.94 -2.47 14.17
N ALA A 196 1.74 -1.93 13.24
CA ALA A 196 2.22 -2.62 12.06
C ALA A 196 3.57 -2.05 11.60
N VAL A 197 4.31 -2.85 10.85
CA VAL A 197 5.56 -2.43 10.19
C VAL A 197 5.30 -2.33 8.70
N ASP A 198 5.75 -1.22 8.10
CA ASP A 198 5.64 -0.94 6.68
C ASP A 198 6.76 -1.63 5.90
N GLU A 199 6.38 -2.48 4.95
CA GLU A 199 7.25 -3.26 4.09
C GLU A 199 7.01 -2.91 2.62
N HIS A 200 8.09 -2.78 1.85
CA HIS A 200 8.03 -2.40 0.45
C HIS A 200 8.60 -3.49 -0.48
N TYR A 201 7.91 -3.75 -1.60
CA TYR A 201 8.25 -4.80 -2.57
C TYR A 201 8.21 -4.27 -4.00
N TYR A 202 9.32 -3.79 -4.50
CA TYR A 202 9.50 -3.50 -5.93
C TYR A 202 10.34 -4.63 -6.53
N VAL A 203 9.69 -5.71 -6.90
CA VAL A 203 10.30 -7.03 -7.18
C VAL A 203 9.83 -7.58 -8.52
N SER A 204 10.53 -8.60 -9.04
CA SER A 204 10.11 -9.24 -10.29
C SER A 204 8.80 -10.05 -10.12
N PRO A 205 8.05 -10.29 -11.22
CA PRO A 205 6.92 -11.20 -11.20
C PRO A 205 7.28 -12.59 -10.62
N GLN A 206 8.47 -13.12 -10.97
CA GLN A 206 8.93 -14.40 -10.45
C GLN A 206 9.10 -14.39 -8.92
N TRP A 207 9.69 -13.30 -8.36
CA TRP A 207 9.79 -13.18 -6.90
C TRP A 207 8.42 -13.28 -6.23
N MET A 208 7.40 -12.61 -6.78
CA MET A 208 6.04 -12.67 -6.23
C MET A 208 5.46 -14.09 -6.24
N TYR A 209 5.68 -14.84 -7.33
CA TYR A 209 5.25 -16.24 -7.39
C TYR A 209 5.98 -17.14 -6.38
N ASP A 210 7.27 -16.92 -6.19
CA ASP A 210 8.09 -17.69 -5.26
C ASP A 210 7.76 -17.38 -3.78
N HIS A 211 7.15 -16.22 -3.50
CA HIS A 211 6.92 -15.69 -2.15
C HIS A 211 5.45 -15.67 -1.71
N ILE A 212 4.57 -16.46 -2.35
CA ILE A 212 3.15 -16.57 -1.95
C ILE A 212 3.00 -16.98 -0.48
N ALA A 213 3.90 -17.81 0.04
CA ALA A 213 3.90 -18.29 1.42
C ALA A 213 4.76 -17.43 2.38
N PHE A 214 5.23 -16.27 1.95
CA PHE A 214 6.17 -15.43 2.70
C PHE A 214 5.71 -15.14 4.13
N TYR A 215 4.42 -14.91 4.32
CA TYR A 215 3.82 -14.58 5.62
C TYR A 215 3.26 -15.78 6.40
N ASP A 216 3.31 -16.99 5.87
CA ASP A 216 2.71 -18.18 6.51
C ASP A 216 3.30 -18.41 7.92
N ASN A 217 4.58 -18.15 8.11
CA ASN A 217 5.30 -18.36 9.37
C ASN A 217 5.65 -17.04 10.10
N TYR A 218 5.08 -15.92 9.69
CA TYR A 218 5.35 -14.64 10.35
C TYR A 218 4.83 -14.63 11.78
N PRO A 219 5.56 -14.02 12.74
CA PRO A 219 5.03 -13.74 14.06
C PRO A 219 3.76 -12.90 13.97
N ARG A 220 2.78 -13.20 14.83
CA ARG A 220 1.44 -12.58 14.78
C ARG A 220 1.27 -11.41 15.75
N GLU A 221 2.31 -11.06 16.53
CA GLU A 221 2.28 -10.03 17.56
C GLU A 221 2.27 -8.62 16.99
N ILE A 222 2.87 -8.42 15.81
CA ILE A 222 2.93 -7.15 15.10
C ILE A 222 2.30 -7.33 13.73
N GLY A 223 1.45 -6.39 13.32
CA GLY A 223 0.89 -6.38 11.98
C GLY A 223 1.91 -6.01 10.91
N VAL A 224 1.58 -6.29 9.66
CA VAL A 224 2.32 -5.84 8.47
C VAL A 224 1.43 -4.89 7.68
N PHE A 225 2.02 -3.82 7.20
CA PHE A 225 1.51 -2.98 6.14
C PHE A 225 2.39 -3.19 4.91
N ALA A 226 1.89 -3.86 3.88
CA ALA A 226 2.53 -3.90 2.56
C ALA A 226 2.26 -2.56 1.87
N GLY A 227 3.02 -1.52 2.26
CA GLY A 227 2.67 -0.13 2.01
C GLY A 227 3.00 0.36 0.61
N GLU A 228 4.01 -0.22 -0.01
CA GLU A 228 4.35 0.05 -1.40
C GLU A 228 4.76 -1.27 -2.08
N TYR A 229 4.07 -1.65 -3.14
CA TYR A 229 4.51 -2.78 -3.96
C TYR A 229 4.06 -2.62 -5.42
N ALA A 230 4.85 -3.18 -6.30
CA ALA A 230 4.53 -3.42 -7.70
C ALA A 230 5.40 -4.54 -8.27
N ALA A 231 4.86 -5.33 -9.19
CA ALA A 231 5.65 -6.26 -9.97
C ALA A 231 6.45 -5.50 -11.04
N HIS A 232 7.77 -5.55 -10.96
CA HIS A 232 8.67 -4.95 -11.93
C HIS A 232 9.07 -5.96 -12.99
N THR A 233 8.41 -5.93 -14.15
CA THR A 233 8.90 -6.57 -15.37
C THR A 233 10.22 -5.92 -15.81
N GLU A 234 10.92 -6.51 -16.78
CA GLU A 234 12.18 -5.96 -17.30
C GLU A 234 12.00 -4.49 -17.76
N ASP A 235 10.91 -4.20 -18.47
CA ASP A 235 10.58 -2.87 -18.98
C ASP A 235 9.84 -1.99 -17.95
N LYS A 236 9.52 -2.52 -16.79
CA LYS A 236 8.69 -1.85 -15.75
C LYS A 236 7.36 -1.33 -16.30
N GLU A 237 6.72 -2.11 -17.13
CA GLU A 237 5.44 -1.74 -17.74
C GLU A 237 4.26 -2.39 -16.99
N ASN A 238 3.11 -1.74 -17.06
CA ASN A 238 1.86 -2.30 -16.57
C ASN A 238 1.30 -3.29 -17.60
N THR A 239 1.55 -4.57 -17.38
CA THR A 239 1.13 -5.67 -18.25
C THR A 239 0.25 -6.66 -17.49
N MET A 240 -0.44 -7.53 -18.21
CA MET A 240 -1.18 -8.63 -17.58
C MET A 240 -0.25 -9.57 -16.82
N GLU A 241 0.98 -9.79 -17.30
CA GLU A 241 1.99 -10.59 -16.58
C GLU A 241 2.28 -10.01 -15.19
N ALA A 242 2.57 -8.69 -15.10
CA ALA A 242 2.80 -8.01 -13.84
C ALA A 242 1.56 -8.08 -12.93
N ALA A 243 0.38 -7.84 -13.49
CA ALA A 243 -0.88 -7.85 -12.75
C ALA A 243 -1.23 -9.24 -12.19
N LEU A 244 -1.00 -10.31 -12.97
CA LEU A 244 -1.23 -11.68 -12.50
C LEU A 244 -0.25 -12.10 -11.39
N ALA A 245 1.00 -11.64 -11.45
CA ALA A 245 1.97 -11.88 -10.38
C ALA A 245 1.53 -11.17 -9.08
N GLU A 246 1.08 -9.93 -9.16
CA GLU A 246 0.51 -9.21 -8.02
C GLU A 246 -0.74 -9.90 -7.50
N ALA A 247 -1.66 -10.30 -8.38
CA ALA A 247 -2.87 -11.01 -7.99
C ALA A 247 -2.55 -12.33 -7.27
N ALA A 248 -1.56 -13.09 -7.76
CA ALA A 248 -1.09 -14.31 -7.12
C ALA A 248 -0.48 -14.04 -5.75
N PHE A 249 0.43 -13.06 -5.63
CA PHE A 249 1.02 -12.68 -4.35
C PHE A 249 -0.04 -12.22 -3.34
N MET A 250 -1.05 -11.47 -3.78
CA MET A 250 -2.16 -11.03 -2.94
C MET A 250 -3.02 -12.19 -2.40
N THR A 251 -3.03 -13.37 -3.05
CA THR A 251 -3.66 -14.55 -2.43
C THR A 251 -2.97 -14.96 -1.14
N GLY A 252 -1.64 -14.83 -1.10
CA GLY A 252 -0.83 -15.05 0.10
C GLY A 252 -1.05 -13.97 1.17
N LEU A 253 -1.18 -12.70 0.76
CA LEU A 253 -1.50 -11.61 1.68
C LEU A 253 -2.87 -11.81 2.33
N GLU A 254 -3.91 -12.11 1.54
CA GLU A 254 -5.27 -12.33 2.05
C GLU A 254 -5.35 -13.58 2.94
N LYS A 255 -4.72 -14.70 2.55
CA LYS A 255 -4.59 -15.91 3.38
C LYS A 255 -4.01 -15.56 4.77
N ASN A 256 -3.12 -14.61 4.83
CA ASN A 256 -2.43 -14.16 6.03
C ASN A 256 -3.02 -12.88 6.67
N ALA A 257 -4.32 -12.61 6.51
CA ALA A 257 -5.01 -11.45 7.09
C ALA A 257 -4.88 -11.33 8.62
N GLY A 258 -4.50 -12.41 9.30
CA GLY A 258 -4.14 -12.39 10.72
C GLY A 258 -2.92 -11.52 11.04
N VAL A 259 -1.98 -11.36 10.10
CA VAL A 259 -0.79 -10.51 10.23
C VAL A 259 -0.80 -9.35 9.25
N ILE A 260 -1.22 -9.55 8.02
CA ILE A 260 -1.35 -8.47 7.03
C ILE A 260 -2.55 -7.61 7.38
N LYS A 261 -2.30 -6.38 7.82
CA LYS A 261 -3.36 -5.43 8.21
C LYS A 261 -3.78 -4.53 7.06
N LEU A 262 -2.84 -4.17 6.21
CA LEU A 262 -3.02 -3.23 5.12
C LEU A 262 -2.12 -3.63 3.94
N ALA A 263 -2.56 -3.32 2.73
CA ALA A 263 -1.78 -3.45 1.51
C ALA A 263 -2.14 -2.31 0.55
N SER A 264 -1.15 -1.71 -0.11
CA SER A 264 -1.38 -0.65 -1.10
C SER A 264 -0.36 -0.68 -2.23
N TYR A 265 -0.87 -0.63 -3.45
CA TYR A 265 -0.04 -0.49 -4.64
C TYR A 265 0.58 0.91 -4.71
N ALA A 266 1.82 1.00 -5.18
CA ALA A 266 2.50 2.26 -5.42
C ALA A 266 3.45 2.17 -6.63
N PRO A 267 3.66 3.32 -7.37
CA PRO A 267 2.93 4.60 -7.30
C PRO A 267 1.53 4.58 -7.96
N LEU A 268 0.72 5.60 -7.67
CA LEU A 268 -0.67 5.62 -8.09
C LEU A 268 -0.88 6.19 -9.50
N PHE A 269 -0.30 7.36 -9.82
CA PHE A 269 -0.62 8.12 -11.01
C PHE A 269 0.55 8.33 -11.96
N ASN A 270 0.29 8.16 -13.27
CA ASN A 270 1.20 8.49 -14.34
C ASN A 270 0.55 9.44 -15.35
N ARG A 271 1.12 10.63 -15.54
CA ARG A 271 0.77 11.48 -16.67
C ARG A 271 1.62 11.10 -17.88
N ILE A 272 0.97 10.67 -18.96
CA ILE A 272 1.64 10.25 -20.21
C ILE A 272 2.50 11.42 -20.73
N GLY A 273 3.73 11.11 -21.14
CA GLY A 273 4.72 12.11 -21.57
C GLY A 273 5.46 12.83 -20.44
N HIS A 274 5.06 12.63 -19.17
CA HIS A 274 5.68 13.24 -17.98
C HIS A 274 6.01 12.21 -16.89
N SER A 275 6.11 10.96 -17.26
CA SER A 275 6.42 9.85 -16.35
C SER A 275 7.82 9.98 -15.79
N GLN A 276 7.94 9.94 -14.47
CA GLN A 276 9.24 9.95 -13.76
C GLN A 276 9.54 8.61 -13.09
N TRP A 277 8.53 7.74 -13.00
CA TRP A 277 8.58 6.41 -12.43
C TRP A 277 7.69 5.46 -13.24
N LYS A 278 7.99 4.16 -13.20
CA LYS A 278 7.18 3.07 -13.71
C LYS A 278 7.41 1.81 -12.85
N PRO A 279 6.41 0.94 -12.74
CA PRO A 279 5.04 1.06 -13.25
C PRO A 279 4.16 1.95 -12.35
N ASP A 280 3.08 2.52 -12.90
CA ASP A 280 2.10 3.29 -12.15
C ASP A 280 0.69 2.73 -12.39
N MET A 281 -0.20 2.76 -11.39
CA MET A 281 -1.47 2.04 -11.44
C MET A 281 -2.50 2.67 -12.38
N ILE A 282 -2.55 4.00 -12.47
CA ILE A 282 -3.52 4.76 -13.25
C ILE A 282 -2.78 5.74 -14.15
N TRP A 283 -2.95 5.57 -15.45
CA TRP A 283 -2.36 6.46 -16.44
C TRP A 283 -3.40 7.44 -16.97
N PHE A 284 -2.99 8.64 -17.29
CA PHE A 284 -3.88 9.66 -17.84
C PHE A 284 -3.13 10.63 -18.75
N ASP A 285 -3.87 11.25 -19.64
CA ASP A 285 -3.46 12.41 -20.42
C ASP A 285 -4.47 13.58 -20.23
N ASP A 286 -4.44 14.57 -21.11
CA ASP A 286 -5.33 15.72 -21.01
C ASP A 286 -6.79 15.39 -21.39
N ARG A 287 -7.11 14.18 -21.82
CA ARG A 287 -8.40 13.78 -22.39
C ARG A 287 -8.97 12.53 -21.74
N GLU A 288 -8.12 11.55 -21.40
CA GLU A 288 -8.53 10.19 -21.05
C GLU A 288 -7.77 9.68 -19.83
N VAL A 289 -8.40 8.71 -19.17
CA VAL A 289 -7.82 7.93 -18.08
C VAL A 289 -7.72 6.48 -18.54
N TYR A 290 -6.56 5.86 -18.35
CA TYR A 290 -6.26 4.48 -18.69
C TYR A 290 -6.04 3.68 -17.43
N LEU A 291 -6.98 2.79 -17.14
CA LEU A 291 -6.89 1.89 -16.00
C LEU A 291 -6.07 0.66 -16.39
N THR A 292 -4.99 0.40 -15.66
CA THR A 292 -4.07 -0.70 -15.95
C THR A 292 -4.64 -2.05 -15.51
N PRO A 293 -4.09 -3.18 -15.99
CA PRO A 293 -4.42 -4.50 -15.44
C PRO A 293 -4.21 -4.54 -13.91
N ASN A 294 -3.13 -3.91 -13.41
CA ASN A 294 -2.82 -3.79 -11.99
C ASN A 294 -3.92 -3.05 -11.21
N TYR A 295 -4.50 -1.99 -11.77
CA TYR A 295 -5.67 -1.31 -11.18
C TYR A 295 -6.85 -2.26 -10.99
N TYR A 296 -7.15 -3.07 -11.99
CA TYR A 296 -8.28 -4.00 -11.90
C TYR A 296 -8.03 -5.11 -10.87
N VAL A 297 -6.79 -5.56 -10.70
CA VAL A 297 -6.43 -6.47 -9.59
C VAL A 297 -6.75 -5.84 -8.25
N GLN A 298 -6.25 -4.62 -7.99
CA GLN A 298 -6.52 -3.91 -6.75
C GLN A 298 -8.02 -3.68 -6.52
N LYS A 299 -8.74 -3.29 -7.58
CA LYS A 299 -10.19 -3.08 -7.54
C LYS A 299 -10.94 -4.35 -7.17
N LEU A 300 -10.60 -5.49 -7.76
CA LEU A 300 -11.25 -6.76 -7.46
C LEU A 300 -10.97 -7.21 -6.03
N TYR A 301 -9.74 -7.09 -5.55
CA TYR A 301 -9.43 -7.39 -4.15
C TYR A 301 -10.16 -6.47 -3.18
N ALA A 302 -10.22 -5.18 -3.45
CA ALA A 302 -10.85 -4.18 -2.56
C ALA A 302 -12.38 -4.28 -2.51
N ASN A 303 -13.03 -4.75 -3.57
CA ASN A 303 -14.49 -4.81 -3.63
C ASN A 303 -15.06 -6.19 -3.27
N HIS A 304 -14.24 -7.23 -3.21
CA HIS A 304 -14.65 -8.58 -2.85
C HIS A 304 -13.89 -9.04 -1.60
N VAL A 305 -14.32 -8.58 -0.44
CA VAL A 305 -13.66 -8.78 0.85
C VAL A 305 -14.55 -9.60 1.76
N GLY A 306 -14.02 -10.72 2.30
CA GLY A 306 -14.65 -11.47 3.36
C GLY A 306 -14.32 -10.92 4.75
N ASP A 307 -15.07 -11.32 5.76
CA ASP A 307 -14.81 -10.99 7.16
C ASP A 307 -13.73 -11.90 7.78
N HIS A 308 -13.57 -13.09 7.23
CA HIS A 308 -12.53 -14.05 7.62
C HIS A 308 -12.09 -14.90 6.42
N THR A 309 -10.85 -15.35 6.46
CA THR A 309 -10.29 -16.23 5.44
C THR A 309 -10.61 -17.70 5.76
N LEU A 310 -10.77 -18.48 4.73
CA LEU A 310 -11.00 -19.92 4.84
C LEU A 310 -9.71 -20.69 4.57
N GLN A 311 -9.47 -21.72 5.35
CA GLN A 311 -8.36 -22.63 5.11
C GLN A 311 -8.71 -23.59 3.98
N LEU A 312 -7.88 -23.60 2.94
CA LEU A 312 -7.98 -24.56 1.85
C LEU A 312 -7.45 -25.92 2.28
N ASN A 313 -7.98 -27.02 1.71
CA ASN A 313 -7.69 -28.41 2.11
C ASN A 313 -6.24 -28.89 1.79
N GLY A 314 -5.23 -28.01 1.80
CA GLY A 314 -3.82 -28.35 1.56
C GLY A 314 -3.47 -28.64 0.11
N GLN A 315 -4.39 -28.42 -0.83
CA GLN A 315 -4.12 -28.58 -2.28
C GLN A 315 -3.56 -27.30 -2.93
N ASP A 316 -3.53 -26.18 -2.21
CA ASP A 316 -3.02 -24.90 -2.70
C ASP A 316 -1.56 -24.97 -3.17
N GLU A 317 -0.72 -25.78 -2.51
CA GLU A 317 0.66 -25.98 -2.95
C GLU A 317 0.77 -26.78 -4.27
N ALA A 318 -0.10 -27.77 -4.48
CA ALA A 318 -0.15 -28.51 -5.73
C ALA A 318 -0.65 -27.61 -6.88
N LEU A 319 -1.71 -26.84 -6.65
CA LEU A 319 -2.24 -25.88 -7.61
C LEU A 319 -1.18 -24.83 -8.02
N ARG A 320 -0.38 -24.33 -7.06
CA ARG A 320 0.72 -23.40 -7.36
C ARG A 320 1.76 -23.98 -8.33
N LYS A 321 2.07 -25.27 -8.22
CA LYS A 321 2.98 -25.95 -9.18
C LYS A 321 2.41 -25.99 -10.59
N ASP A 322 1.09 -25.98 -10.71
CA ASP A 322 0.37 -25.93 -11.99
C ASP A 322 0.10 -24.47 -12.44
N GLY A 323 0.64 -23.46 -11.76
CA GLY A 323 0.46 -22.05 -12.09
C GLY A 323 -0.90 -21.48 -11.68
N ILE A 324 -1.60 -22.15 -10.74
CA ILE A 324 -2.91 -21.73 -10.22
C ILE A 324 -2.76 -21.29 -8.77
N TYR A 325 -3.19 -20.07 -8.47
CA TYR A 325 -3.10 -19.48 -7.13
C TYR A 325 -4.49 -19.14 -6.63
N VAL A 326 -4.80 -19.54 -5.40
CA VAL A 326 -6.16 -19.43 -4.87
C VAL A 326 -6.17 -18.94 -3.42
N THR A 327 -7.20 -18.17 -3.08
CA THR A 327 -7.58 -17.85 -1.71
C THR A 327 -9.10 -17.82 -1.59
N ALA A 328 -9.60 -18.10 -0.41
CA ALA A 328 -11.03 -18.06 -0.12
C ALA A 328 -11.30 -17.31 1.18
N SER A 329 -12.41 -16.60 1.20
CA SER A 329 -12.91 -15.89 2.37
C SER A 329 -14.44 -15.97 2.43
N GLU A 330 -15.00 -15.66 3.58
CA GLU A 330 -16.44 -15.67 3.81
C GLU A 330 -16.87 -14.39 4.52
N THR A 331 -18.01 -13.85 4.11
CA THR A 331 -18.64 -12.70 4.79
C THR A 331 -19.44 -13.18 6.03
N LYS A 332 -19.81 -12.23 6.89
CA LYS A 332 -20.69 -12.50 8.06
C LYS A 332 -22.03 -13.11 7.69
N GLU A 333 -22.51 -12.79 6.49
CA GLU A 333 -23.76 -13.30 5.94
C GLU A 333 -23.63 -14.72 5.35
N GLY A 334 -22.41 -15.28 5.35
CA GLY A 334 -22.14 -16.62 4.83
C GLY A 334 -21.89 -16.66 3.32
N LYS A 335 -21.63 -15.50 2.67
CA LYS A 335 -21.26 -15.46 1.27
C LYS A 335 -19.81 -15.91 1.11
N LEU A 336 -19.59 -16.95 0.31
CA LEU A 336 -18.25 -17.39 -0.06
C LEU A 336 -17.68 -16.48 -1.17
N ILE A 337 -16.43 -16.09 -1.00
CA ILE A 337 -15.63 -15.36 -1.99
C ILE A 337 -14.38 -16.17 -2.30
N LEU A 338 -14.26 -16.64 -3.54
CA LEU A 338 -13.07 -17.33 -4.03
C LEU A 338 -12.35 -16.43 -5.01
N LYS A 339 -11.06 -16.30 -4.86
CA LYS A 339 -10.17 -15.60 -5.80
C LYS A 339 -9.17 -16.60 -6.37
N ALA A 340 -9.10 -16.68 -7.70
CA ALA A 340 -8.26 -17.65 -8.40
C ALA A 340 -7.51 -16.98 -9.55
N VAL A 341 -6.20 -17.19 -9.59
CA VAL A 341 -5.31 -16.69 -10.64
C VAL A 341 -4.81 -17.86 -11.47
N ASN A 342 -5.03 -17.80 -12.77
CA ASN A 342 -4.46 -18.75 -13.74
C ASN A 342 -3.36 -18.03 -14.53
N THR A 343 -2.11 -18.42 -14.31
CA THR A 343 -0.94 -17.83 -15.00
C THR A 343 -0.53 -18.60 -16.25
N THR A 344 -1.24 -19.67 -16.58
CA THR A 344 -0.91 -20.56 -17.71
C THR A 344 -1.55 -20.14 -19.03
N GLU A 345 -1.07 -20.69 -20.13
CA GLU A 345 -1.63 -20.49 -21.48
C GLU A 345 -2.90 -21.33 -21.72
N ASP A 346 -3.22 -22.24 -20.81
CA ASP A 346 -4.36 -23.14 -20.93
C ASP A 346 -5.46 -22.79 -19.92
N ALA A 347 -6.69 -23.11 -20.27
CA ALA A 347 -7.79 -23.02 -19.33
C ALA A 347 -7.68 -24.12 -18.26
N PHE A 348 -7.99 -23.79 -17.03
CA PHE A 348 -7.98 -24.73 -15.91
C PHE A 348 -9.38 -24.94 -15.35
N LEU A 349 -9.77 -26.18 -15.11
CA LEU A 349 -11.03 -26.49 -14.40
C LEU A 349 -10.73 -26.66 -12.92
N LEU A 350 -11.06 -25.64 -12.13
CA LEU A 350 -10.84 -25.63 -10.69
C LEU A 350 -12.01 -26.29 -9.97
N PRO A 351 -11.82 -27.42 -9.26
CA PRO A 351 -12.85 -28.00 -8.40
C PRO A 351 -13.15 -27.06 -7.22
N VAL A 352 -14.42 -26.90 -6.87
CA VAL A 352 -14.88 -26.09 -5.72
C VAL A 352 -15.78 -26.96 -4.86
N GLU A 353 -15.29 -27.24 -3.65
CA GLU A 353 -15.96 -28.15 -2.69
C GLU A 353 -16.16 -27.42 -1.34
N GLY A 354 -17.23 -27.76 -0.67
CA GLY A 354 -17.48 -27.31 0.70
C GLY A 354 -16.56 -28.01 1.73
N ALA A 355 -16.61 -27.57 2.97
CA ALA A 355 -15.84 -28.17 4.07
C ALA A 355 -16.19 -29.66 4.33
N ASP A 356 -17.34 -30.10 3.87
CA ASP A 356 -17.81 -31.49 3.93
C ASP A 356 -17.31 -32.36 2.75
N GLY A 357 -16.50 -31.77 1.84
CA GLY A 357 -16.00 -32.44 0.63
C GLY A 357 -17.05 -32.62 -0.46
N GLN A 358 -18.22 -32.01 -0.32
CA GLN A 358 -19.24 -32.08 -1.38
C GLN A 358 -19.04 -30.96 -2.40
N PRO A 359 -19.34 -31.20 -3.67
CA PRO A 359 -19.31 -30.15 -4.69
C PRO A 359 -20.17 -28.95 -4.30
N LEU A 360 -19.59 -27.76 -4.33
CA LEU A 360 -20.33 -26.54 -4.06
C LEU A 360 -21.24 -26.21 -5.25
N THR A 361 -22.53 -26.00 -5.00
CA THR A 361 -23.53 -25.72 -6.04
C THR A 361 -24.36 -24.51 -5.66
N GLY A 362 -24.84 -23.78 -6.66
CA GLY A 362 -25.74 -22.65 -6.44
C GLY A 362 -25.50 -21.48 -7.40
N ALA A 363 -26.35 -20.47 -7.29
CA ALA A 363 -26.24 -19.26 -8.07
C ALA A 363 -24.96 -18.49 -7.69
N ALA A 364 -24.15 -18.17 -8.65
CA ALA A 364 -22.88 -17.51 -8.45
C ALA A 364 -22.69 -16.30 -9.36
N LYS A 365 -21.94 -15.32 -8.88
CA LYS A 365 -21.43 -14.20 -9.70
C LYS A 365 -19.93 -14.36 -9.90
N VAL A 366 -19.48 -14.06 -11.10
CA VAL A 366 -18.09 -14.22 -11.50
C VAL A 366 -17.60 -12.95 -12.17
N TRP A 367 -16.42 -12.50 -11.77
CA TRP A 367 -15.66 -11.41 -12.41
C TRP A 367 -14.35 -11.98 -12.93
N VAL A 368 -14.05 -11.73 -14.19
CA VAL A 368 -12.84 -12.23 -14.86
C VAL A 368 -12.06 -11.03 -15.41
N LEU A 369 -10.88 -10.81 -14.91
CA LEU A 369 -9.91 -9.88 -15.49
C LEU A 369 -9.12 -10.62 -16.58
N GLU A 370 -9.13 -10.05 -17.79
CA GLU A 370 -8.45 -10.57 -18.97
C GLU A 370 -7.92 -9.44 -19.87
N THR A 371 -6.95 -9.75 -20.72
CA THR A 371 -6.45 -8.83 -21.75
C THR A 371 -7.58 -8.45 -22.73
N ALA A 372 -7.63 -7.17 -23.12
CA ALA A 372 -8.65 -6.62 -24.02
C ALA A 372 -8.10 -6.17 -25.38
N GLY A 373 -6.86 -6.52 -25.71
CA GLY A 373 -6.22 -6.18 -26.99
C GLY A 373 -4.70 -6.08 -26.87
N GLU A 374 -4.06 -5.74 -27.98
CA GLU A 374 -2.60 -5.54 -28.01
C GLU A 374 -2.19 -4.28 -27.24
N LYS A 375 -1.05 -4.34 -26.54
CA LYS A 375 -0.49 -3.22 -25.80
C LYS A 375 0.03 -2.13 -26.75
N PRO A 376 -0.49 -0.90 -26.70
CA PRO A 376 0.09 0.22 -27.44
C PRO A 376 1.48 0.58 -26.90
N ALA A 377 2.32 1.19 -27.74
CA ALA A 377 3.70 1.53 -27.38
C ALA A 377 3.82 2.53 -26.22
N ASP A 378 2.85 3.45 -26.13
CA ASP A 378 2.87 4.60 -25.20
C ASP A 378 1.77 4.57 -24.14
N LYS A 379 1.03 3.45 -24.03
CA LYS A 379 -0.08 3.27 -23.07
C LYS A 379 0.06 1.94 -22.33
N PRO A 380 -0.61 1.78 -21.18
CA PRO A 380 -0.66 0.49 -20.51
C PRO A 380 -1.39 -0.55 -21.37
N GLU A 381 -1.19 -1.82 -21.05
CA GLU A 381 -1.88 -2.92 -21.71
C GLU A 381 -3.40 -2.81 -21.48
N PRO A 382 -4.23 -2.88 -22.56
CA PRO A 382 -5.66 -2.83 -22.39
C PRO A 382 -6.19 -4.08 -21.70
N SER A 383 -7.02 -3.88 -20.70
CA SER A 383 -7.64 -4.97 -19.96
C SER A 383 -9.10 -4.65 -19.63
N LYS A 384 -9.86 -5.66 -19.35
CA LYS A 384 -11.27 -5.54 -18.96
C LYS A 384 -11.61 -6.55 -17.87
N VAL A 385 -12.62 -6.22 -17.10
CA VAL A 385 -13.29 -7.16 -16.20
C VAL A 385 -14.63 -7.51 -16.82
N ALA A 386 -14.80 -8.78 -17.16
CA ALA A 386 -16.09 -9.33 -17.55
C ALA A 386 -16.84 -9.81 -16.31
N GLU A 387 -18.12 -9.46 -16.20
CA GLU A 387 -19.02 -9.93 -15.13
C GLU A 387 -20.08 -10.84 -15.73
N CYS A 388 -20.31 -12.00 -15.10
CA CYS A 388 -21.39 -12.89 -15.46
C CYS A 388 -21.98 -13.57 -14.22
N ALA A 389 -23.23 -14.06 -14.39
CA ALA A 389 -23.85 -14.96 -13.43
C ALA A 389 -23.87 -16.38 -14.03
N LEU A 390 -23.68 -17.38 -13.17
CA LEU A 390 -23.75 -18.79 -13.56
C LEU A 390 -24.35 -19.62 -12.42
N GLU A 391 -24.74 -20.83 -12.75
CA GLU A 391 -25.04 -21.87 -11.76
C GLU A 391 -23.78 -22.68 -11.54
N LEU A 392 -23.18 -22.55 -10.35
CA LEU A 392 -22.01 -23.33 -9.97
C LEU A 392 -22.41 -24.77 -9.76
N ASN A 393 -21.62 -25.69 -10.29
CA ASN A 393 -21.84 -27.13 -10.16
C ASN A 393 -20.50 -27.86 -9.87
N GLY A 394 -19.93 -27.56 -8.70
CA GLY A 394 -18.74 -28.23 -8.17
C GLY A 394 -17.42 -27.82 -8.85
N SER A 395 -17.43 -26.96 -9.86
CA SER A 395 -16.21 -26.49 -10.49
C SER A 395 -16.40 -25.18 -11.23
N ILE A 396 -15.31 -24.41 -11.38
CA ILE A 396 -15.26 -23.22 -12.20
C ILE A 396 -14.13 -23.32 -13.23
N ARG A 397 -14.41 -22.90 -14.46
CA ARG A 397 -13.41 -22.81 -15.52
C ARG A 397 -12.68 -21.49 -15.44
N LEU A 398 -11.39 -21.52 -15.15
CA LEU A 398 -10.50 -20.35 -15.21
C LEU A 398 -9.99 -20.20 -16.65
N ALA A 399 -10.14 -19.01 -17.22
CA ALA A 399 -9.57 -18.69 -18.54
C ALA A 399 -8.03 -18.69 -18.48
N PRO A 400 -7.32 -18.87 -19.61
CA PRO A 400 -5.88 -18.66 -19.69
C PRO A 400 -5.51 -17.23 -19.25
N LYS A 401 -4.37 -17.05 -18.59
CA LYS A 401 -3.85 -15.71 -18.22
C LYS A 401 -4.92 -14.80 -17.63
N SER A 402 -5.60 -15.25 -16.60
CA SER A 402 -6.73 -14.51 -16.01
C SER A 402 -6.71 -14.47 -14.49
N PHE A 403 -7.36 -13.46 -13.94
CA PHE A 403 -7.71 -13.39 -12.53
C PHE A 403 -9.23 -13.44 -12.40
N THR A 404 -9.73 -14.42 -11.65
CA THR A 404 -11.15 -14.69 -11.47
C THR A 404 -11.56 -14.50 -10.02
N VAL A 405 -12.66 -13.78 -9.80
CA VAL A 405 -13.35 -13.72 -8.51
C VAL A 405 -14.71 -14.39 -8.65
N LEU A 406 -15.04 -15.25 -7.71
CA LEU A 406 -16.32 -15.96 -7.62
C LEU A 406 -16.98 -15.63 -6.29
N GLU A 407 -18.26 -15.25 -6.32
CA GLU A 407 -19.13 -15.11 -5.14
C GLU A 407 -20.31 -16.09 -5.22
N VAL A 408 -20.51 -16.88 -4.16
CA VAL A 408 -21.59 -17.88 -4.03
C VAL A 408 -22.40 -17.61 -2.77
#